data_032572358db57005e18143388c8c8ac0
#
_entry.id   032572358db57005e18143388c8c8ac0
#
_cell.length_a   1.000
_cell.length_b   1.000
_cell.length_c   1.000
_cell.angle_alpha   90.00
_cell.angle_beta   90.00
_cell.angle_gamma   90.00
#
_symmetry.space_group_name_H-M   'P 1'
#
loop_
_entity.id
_entity.type
_entity.pdbx_description
1 polymer ?
#
loop_
_entity_poly.entity_id
_entity_poly.type
_entity_poly.pdbx_seq_one_letter_code
_entity_poly.pdbx_strand_id
1 'polypeptide(L)'
;ASDVYKRQVLYSLLKNCDTKRMYDIIILHKDICREQQEKIKNMEKEGNVSVRFISMAQYEKKVEYDVGVYYSIETNYRLFLFGEMFAKYDKILYLDCDLIVEGDISKLYDIELGNCEVAAVRSEDFRLLSKTKSPIFLEGYPYNVDNYRTEALGMQVPENYFNAGVLVIDLKKTRQRINQEQVFEILHRHNYKYNDQDVLNILFDGRVKVMDCRWNYMTYIPEQIAKENVNNRKLYEDLYREKPCIIHYTSAEKPWNTETKVLGDRYWKYPFTGTILFIQI
;
A
#
# COMPACT_ATOMS: atom_id res chain seq x y z
N ALA A 1 0.61 -11.02 17.17
CA ALA A 1 -0.45 -11.15 16.15
C ALA A 1 -0.02 -10.61 14.79
N SER A 2 0.79 -9.56 14.69
CA SER A 2 1.13 -8.90 13.42
C SER A 2 1.92 -9.77 12.41
N ASP A 3 2.56 -10.82 12.85
CA ASP A 3 3.63 -11.51 12.12
C ASP A 3 3.16 -12.66 11.24
N VAL A 4 2.03 -13.25 11.57
CA VAL A 4 1.42 -14.33 10.77
C VAL A 4 0.93 -13.78 9.43
N TYR A 5 0.53 -12.51 9.41
CA TYR A 5 -0.20 -11.89 8.30
C TYR A 5 0.69 -11.51 7.11
N LYS A 6 1.92 -11.17 7.38
CA LYS A 6 2.90 -10.70 6.38
C LYS A 6 3.45 -11.82 5.51
N ARG A 7 3.38 -13.05 5.98
CA ARG A 7 3.76 -14.24 5.21
C ARG A 7 2.76 -14.57 4.12
N GLN A 8 1.47 -14.26 4.33
CA GLN A 8 0.44 -14.58 3.35
C GLN A 8 0.57 -13.76 2.08
N VAL A 9 1.03 -12.50 2.19
CA VAL A 9 1.36 -11.70 1.00
C VAL A 9 2.42 -12.42 0.17
N LEU A 10 3.55 -12.76 0.79
CA LEU A 10 4.64 -13.43 0.10
C LEU A 10 4.22 -14.80 -0.44
N TYR A 11 3.54 -15.62 0.37
CA TYR A 11 3.09 -16.93 -0.06
C TYR A 11 2.10 -16.87 -1.22
N SER A 12 1.11 -15.98 -1.14
CA SER A 12 0.15 -15.79 -2.23
C SER A 12 0.81 -15.25 -3.49
N LEU A 13 1.78 -14.34 -3.36
CA LEU A 13 2.58 -13.82 -4.46
C LEU A 13 3.35 -14.94 -5.15
N LEU A 14 4.12 -15.72 -4.41
CA LEU A 14 4.95 -16.83 -4.93
C LEU A 14 4.11 -17.92 -5.58
N LYS A 15 2.88 -18.12 -5.11
CA LYS A 15 1.97 -19.11 -5.69
C LYS A 15 1.38 -18.67 -7.03
N ASN A 16 1.23 -17.37 -7.25
CA ASN A 16 0.56 -16.80 -8.41
C ASN A 16 1.50 -16.04 -9.36
N CYS A 17 2.80 -15.98 -9.08
CA CYS A 17 3.77 -15.31 -9.93
C CYS A 17 4.12 -16.13 -11.19
N ASP A 18 4.53 -15.45 -12.26
CA ASP A 18 5.11 -16.10 -13.44
C ASP A 18 6.49 -16.68 -13.10
N THR A 19 6.62 -18.01 -13.16
CA THR A 19 7.87 -18.73 -12.83
C THR A 19 9.01 -18.49 -13.83
N LYS A 20 8.74 -17.87 -14.98
CA LYS A 20 9.75 -17.49 -15.97
C LYS A 20 10.42 -16.16 -15.68
N ARG A 21 9.91 -15.42 -14.70
CA ARG A 21 10.43 -14.10 -14.28
C ARG A 21 11.29 -14.23 -13.04
N MET A 22 12.28 -13.35 -12.94
CA MET A 22 13.10 -13.21 -11.73
C MET A 22 12.47 -12.17 -10.79
N TYR A 23 12.40 -12.51 -9.51
CA TYR A 23 11.84 -11.64 -8.47
C TYR A 23 12.89 -11.33 -7.41
N ASP A 24 13.19 -10.06 -7.21
CA ASP A 24 14.02 -9.56 -6.12
C ASP A 24 13.10 -8.91 -5.08
N ILE A 25 12.77 -9.64 -4.03
CA ILE A 25 11.82 -9.24 -2.99
C ILE A 25 12.60 -8.64 -1.82
N ILE A 26 12.30 -7.39 -1.48
CA ILE A 26 12.94 -6.68 -0.38
C ILE A 26 11.92 -6.44 0.72
N ILE A 27 12.21 -6.94 1.91
CA ILE A 27 11.38 -6.77 3.08
C ILE A 27 12.01 -5.71 3.98
N LEU A 28 11.32 -4.57 4.12
CA LEU A 28 11.67 -3.54 5.09
C LEU A 28 11.09 -3.92 6.45
N HIS A 29 11.91 -3.95 7.49
CA HIS A 29 11.46 -4.40 8.82
C HIS A 29 12.18 -3.67 9.94
N LYS A 30 11.57 -3.67 11.13
CA LYS A 30 12.19 -3.16 12.34
C LYS A 30 13.07 -4.23 13.02
N ASP A 31 12.50 -5.41 13.27
CA ASP A 31 13.03 -6.37 14.24
C ASP A 31 12.80 -7.85 13.87
N ILE A 32 12.69 -8.21 12.58
CA ILE A 32 12.61 -9.63 12.19
C ILE A 32 13.90 -10.34 12.58
N CYS A 33 13.82 -11.30 13.51
CA CYS A 33 15.00 -12.06 13.94
C CYS A 33 15.50 -13.01 12.83
N ARG A 34 16.79 -13.43 12.93
CA ARG A 34 17.44 -14.28 11.91
C ARG A 34 16.69 -15.58 11.65
N GLU A 35 16.21 -16.26 12.69
CA GLU A 35 15.45 -17.50 12.54
C GLU A 35 14.20 -17.31 11.66
N GLN A 36 13.53 -16.19 11.82
CA GLN A 36 12.35 -15.84 11.05
C GLN A 36 12.73 -15.47 9.60
N GLN A 37 13.83 -14.75 9.40
CA GLN A 37 14.34 -14.44 8.06
C GLN A 37 14.67 -15.73 7.30
N GLU A 38 15.33 -16.70 7.93
CA GLU A 38 15.62 -18.00 7.30
C GLU A 38 14.35 -18.78 6.94
N LYS A 39 13.32 -18.74 7.80
CA LYS A 39 12.02 -19.38 7.48
C LYS A 39 11.34 -18.73 6.27
N ILE A 40 11.46 -17.43 6.12
CA ILE A 40 10.92 -16.71 4.96
C ILE A 40 11.77 -17.01 3.73
N LYS A 41 13.09 -17.02 3.82
CA LYS A 41 13.98 -17.40 2.72
C LYS A 41 13.73 -18.83 2.22
N ASN A 42 13.41 -19.75 3.11
CA ASN A 42 13.05 -21.12 2.72
C ASN A 42 11.77 -21.21 1.88
N MET A 43 11.03 -20.10 1.71
CA MET A 43 9.93 -20.00 0.75
C MET A 43 10.45 -19.69 -0.68
N GLU A 44 11.72 -19.32 -0.84
CA GLU A 44 12.35 -19.19 -2.15
C GLU A 44 12.28 -20.53 -2.89
N LYS A 45 11.61 -20.54 -4.03
CA LYS A 45 11.47 -21.73 -4.86
C LYS A 45 12.29 -21.57 -6.13
N GLU A 46 13.02 -22.64 -6.49
CA GLU A 46 13.54 -22.90 -7.84
C GLU A 46 14.40 -21.80 -8.49
N GLY A 47 15.09 -20.97 -7.69
CA GLY A 47 16.11 -20.05 -8.22
C GLY A 47 15.62 -18.82 -8.97
N ASN A 48 14.30 -18.61 -9.08
CA ASN A 48 13.74 -17.42 -9.72
C ASN A 48 13.28 -16.32 -8.73
N VAL A 49 13.43 -16.56 -7.43
CA VAL A 49 13.05 -15.61 -6.36
C VAL A 49 14.23 -15.42 -5.42
N SER A 50 14.53 -14.18 -5.10
CA SER A 50 15.48 -13.79 -4.05
C SER A 50 14.74 -12.95 -3.00
N VAL A 51 14.88 -13.29 -1.72
CA VAL A 51 14.29 -12.53 -0.61
C VAL A 51 15.39 -11.91 0.23
N ARG A 52 15.34 -10.60 0.38
CA ARG A 52 16.32 -9.82 1.15
C ARG A 52 15.62 -9.00 2.23
N PHE A 53 16.32 -8.78 3.33
CA PHE A 53 15.81 -8.05 4.49
C PHE A 53 16.65 -6.79 4.70
N ILE A 54 15.97 -5.67 4.95
CA ILE A 54 16.60 -4.40 5.32
C ILE A 54 16.02 -3.96 6.66
N SER A 55 16.87 -3.92 7.70
CA SER A 55 16.45 -3.38 9.01
C SER A 55 16.34 -1.87 8.95
N MET A 56 15.16 -1.37 9.31
CA MET A 56 14.83 0.05 9.36
C MET A 56 15.05 0.68 10.74
N ALA A 57 15.37 -0.11 11.76
CA ALA A 57 15.47 0.35 13.15
C ALA A 57 16.36 1.59 13.34
N GLN A 58 17.47 1.68 12.60
CA GLN A 58 18.37 2.84 12.65
C GLN A 58 17.85 4.08 11.92
N TYR A 59 16.82 3.92 11.09
CA TYR A 59 16.25 4.99 10.25
C TYR A 59 14.95 5.57 10.82
N GLU A 60 14.35 4.95 11.83
CA GLU A 60 13.03 5.33 12.36
C GLU A 60 12.96 6.80 12.78
N LYS A 61 14.00 7.32 13.42
CA LYS A 61 14.05 8.73 13.83
C LYS A 61 13.85 9.74 12.70
N LYS A 62 14.15 9.35 11.45
CA LYS A 62 13.96 10.21 10.28
C LYS A 62 12.52 10.31 9.82
N VAL A 63 11.70 9.32 10.19
CA VAL A 63 10.28 9.23 9.87
C VAL A 63 9.41 9.17 11.12
N GLU A 64 10.01 9.47 12.28
CA GLU A 64 9.28 9.63 13.53
C GLU A 64 8.32 10.81 13.41
N TYR A 65 7.05 10.53 13.63
CA TYR A 65 5.95 11.40 13.36
C TYR A 65 4.78 10.97 14.24
N ASP A 66 3.91 11.87 14.64
CA ASP A 66 2.68 11.50 15.35
C ASP A 66 1.72 10.80 14.40
N VAL A 67 1.90 9.48 14.27
CA VAL A 67 1.12 8.64 13.36
C VAL A 67 -0.34 8.44 13.79
N GLY A 68 -0.74 9.05 14.90
CA GLY A 68 -2.08 8.85 15.47
C GLY A 68 -2.33 7.41 15.93
N VAL A 69 -3.58 7.11 16.29
CA VAL A 69 -3.95 5.83 16.93
C VAL A 69 -3.96 4.63 15.96
N TYR A 70 -4.08 4.87 14.65
CA TYR A 70 -4.35 3.81 13.67
C TYR A 70 -3.16 3.39 12.83
N TYR A 71 -2.10 4.18 12.77
CA TYR A 71 -0.96 3.94 11.91
C TYR A 71 0.27 3.59 12.75
N SER A 72 1.11 2.72 12.22
CA SER A 72 2.42 2.44 12.81
C SER A 72 3.52 3.17 12.04
N ILE A 73 4.68 3.38 12.65
CA ILE A 73 5.81 4.04 12.02
C ILE A 73 6.28 3.30 10.76
N GLU A 74 6.04 1.99 10.70
CA GLU A 74 6.41 1.13 9.59
C GLU A 74 5.72 1.53 8.27
N THR A 75 4.55 2.18 8.32
CA THR A 75 3.91 2.70 7.10
C THR A 75 4.80 3.72 6.40
N ASN A 76 5.61 4.47 7.15
CA ASN A 76 6.52 5.47 6.60
C ASN A 76 7.79 4.87 5.97
N TYR A 77 8.06 3.56 6.11
CA TYR A 77 9.26 2.95 5.51
C TYR A 77 9.25 3.03 3.98
N ARG A 78 8.06 3.08 3.35
CA ARG A 78 7.95 3.29 1.89
C ARG A 78 8.51 4.64 1.43
N LEU A 79 8.61 5.63 2.30
CA LEU A 79 9.19 6.93 1.97
C LEU A 79 10.71 6.86 1.75
N PHE A 80 11.41 5.79 2.20
CA PHE A 80 12.84 5.58 1.92
C PHE A 80 13.12 5.07 0.51
N LEU A 81 12.10 4.76 -0.29
CA LEU A 81 12.26 4.30 -1.67
C LEU A 81 12.96 5.33 -2.57
N PHE A 82 12.91 6.60 -2.19
CA PHE A 82 13.46 7.71 -2.98
C PHE A 82 14.92 8.04 -2.67
N GLY A 83 15.54 7.31 -1.74
CA GLY A 83 16.91 7.54 -1.26
C GLY A 83 17.95 6.56 -1.80
N GLU A 84 19.18 6.71 -1.27
CA GLU A 84 20.34 5.90 -1.60
C GLU A 84 20.12 4.38 -1.46
N MET A 85 19.30 3.97 -0.51
CA MET A 85 18.97 2.57 -0.25
C MET A 85 18.44 1.86 -1.49
N PHE A 86 17.71 2.58 -2.34
CA PHE A 86 17.11 2.05 -3.57
C PHE A 86 17.71 2.68 -4.85
N ALA A 87 18.85 3.37 -4.76
CA ALA A 87 19.45 4.10 -5.89
C ALA A 87 19.72 3.21 -7.13
N LYS A 88 20.01 1.92 -6.94
CA LYS A 88 20.28 0.99 -8.02
C LYS A 88 19.03 0.48 -8.78
N TYR A 89 17.82 0.79 -8.29
CA TYR A 89 16.59 0.37 -8.95
C TYR A 89 16.01 1.50 -9.77
N ASP A 90 15.69 1.21 -11.02
CA ASP A 90 15.01 2.17 -11.91
C ASP A 90 13.49 2.18 -11.68
N LYS A 91 12.92 1.02 -11.36
CA LYS A 91 11.47 0.82 -11.18
C LYS A 91 11.22 -0.20 -10.07
N ILE A 92 10.18 0.01 -9.27
CA ILE A 92 9.76 -0.92 -8.23
C ILE A 92 8.25 -1.14 -8.25
N LEU A 93 7.85 -2.28 -7.72
CA LEU A 93 6.49 -2.56 -7.26
C LEU A 93 6.51 -2.59 -5.74
N TYR A 94 5.77 -1.67 -5.12
CA TYR A 94 5.57 -1.63 -3.68
C TYR A 94 4.23 -2.30 -3.33
N LEU A 95 4.23 -3.10 -2.28
CA LEU A 95 3.07 -3.80 -1.74
C LEU A 95 3.01 -3.65 -0.22
N ASP A 96 1.84 -3.30 0.31
CA ASP A 96 1.57 -3.38 1.75
C ASP A 96 1.53 -4.83 2.23
N CYS A 97 1.55 -5.04 3.54
CA CYS A 97 1.64 -6.38 4.13
C CYS A 97 0.28 -7.04 4.42
N ASP A 98 -0.81 -6.30 4.32
CA ASP A 98 -2.18 -6.76 4.56
C ASP A 98 -2.92 -7.07 3.25
N LEU A 99 -2.20 -7.68 2.32
CA LEU A 99 -2.68 -8.04 0.98
C LEU A 99 -2.73 -9.56 0.77
N ILE A 100 -3.53 -9.97 -0.20
CA ILE A 100 -3.43 -11.27 -0.86
C ILE A 100 -3.28 -11.06 -2.37
N VAL A 101 -2.28 -11.68 -2.95
CA VAL A 101 -2.00 -11.62 -4.39
C VAL A 101 -2.64 -12.84 -5.06
N GLU A 102 -3.66 -12.64 -5.90
CA GLU A 102 -4.34 -13.69 -6.67
C GLU A 102 -4.05 -13.62 -8.17
N GLY A 103 -3.40 -12.56 -8.62
CA GLY A 103 -2.97 -12.35 -10.00
C GLY A 103 -1.46 -12.39 -10.18
N ASP A 104 -1.02 -12.50 -11.42
CA ASP A 104 0.39 -12.43 -11.76
C ASP A 104 0.88 -10.98 -11.70
N ILE A 105 1.70 -10.66 -10.68
CA ILE A 105 2.22 -9.30 -10.44
C ILE A 105 3.22 -8.84 -11.49
N SER A 106 3.78 -9.73 -12.32
CA SER A 106 4.64 -9.31 -13.42
C SER A 106 3.90 -8.41 -14.41
N LYS A 107 2.61 -8.69 -14.64
CA LYS A 107 1.73 -7.86 -15.48
C LYS A 107 1.54 -6.45 -14.90
N LEU A 108 1.50 -6.36 -13.57
CA LEU A 108 1.42 -5.08 -12.88
C LEU A 108 2.76 -4.33 -12.98
N TYR A 109 3.87 -5.02 -12.75
CA TYR A 109 5.21 -4.44 -12.87
C TYR A 109 5.49 -3.93 -14.30
N ASP A 110 5.02 -4.64 -15.33
CA ASP A 110 5.24 -4.31 -16.73
C ASP A 110 4.36 -3.14 -17.25
N ILE A 111 3.46 -2.60 -16.42
CA ILE A 111 2.67 -1.42 -16.82
C ILE A 111 3.61 -0.30 -17.28
N GLU A 112 3.37 0.18 -18.50
CA GLU A 112 4.05 1.36 -19.03
C GLU A 112 3.50 2.63 -18.37
N LEU A 113 4.36 3.38 -17.71
CA LEU A 113 3.96 4.60 -17.00
C LEU A 113 3.82 5.82 -17.92
N GLY A 114 4.39 5.77 -19.13
CA GLY A 114 4.38 6.91 -20.07
C GLY A 114 5.05 8.14 -19.42
N ASN A 115 4.33 9.25 -19.37
CA ASN A 115 4.80 10.48 -18.71
C ASN A 115 4.58 10.50 -17.18
N CYS A 116 3.88 9.50 -16.63
CA CYS A 116 3.65 9.37 -15.19
C CYS A 116 4.88 8.82 -14.47
N GLU A 117 4.97 9.08 -13.18
CA GLU A 117 6.02 8.58 -12.31
C GLU A 117 5.55 7.42 -11.42
N VAL A 118 4.25 7.32 -11.20
CA VAL A 118 3.62 6.25 -10.40
C VAL A 118 2.37 5.73 -11.10
N ALA A 119 2.11 4.42 -10.98
CA ALA A 119 0.79 3.85 -11.24
C ALA A 119 0.19 3.38 -9.92
N ALA A 120 -1.06 3.74 -9.66
CA ALA A 120 -1.79 3.44 -8.44
C ALA A 120 -3.30 3.35 -8.67
N VAL A 121 -4.02 2.70 -7.77
CA VAL A 121 -5.49 2.68 -7.76
C VAL A 121 -6.02 3.86 -6.96
N ARG A 122 -7.00 4.56 -7.50
CA ARG A 122 -7.66 5.67 -6.79
C ARG A 122 -8.22 5.23 -5.45
N SER A 123 -8.14 6.11 -4.46
CA SER A 123 -8.75 5.93 -3.16
C SER A 123 -10.25 6.24 -3.26
N GLU A 124 -11.05 5.22 -3.58
CA GLU A 124 -12.50 5.37 -3.78
C GLU A 124 -13.26 5.73 -2.50
N ASP A 125 -12.66 5.52 -1.33
CA ASP A 125 -13.17 5.98 -0.04
C ASP A 125 -13.35 7.51 0.00
N PHE A 126 -12.50 8.29 -0.64
CA PHE A 126 -12.70 9.74 -0.76
C PHE A 126 -13.97 10.08 -1.54
N ARG A 127 -14.34 9.31 -2.56
CA ARG A 127 -15.60 9.48 -3.28
C ARG A 127 -16.83 9.17 -2.43
N LEU A 128 -16.68 8.26 -1.47
CA LEU A 128 -17.72 7.94 -0.48
C LEU A 128 -17.79 9.01 0.60
N LEU A 129 -16.65 9.40 1.15
CA LEU A 129 -16.56 10.40 2.22
C LEU A 129 -17.08 11.78 1.76
N SER A 130 -16.91 12.16 0.49
CA SER A 130 -17.47 13.40 -0.07
C SER A 130 -18.99 13.49 0.09
N LYS A 131 -19.67 12.34 0.20
CA LYS A 131 -21.13 12.26 0.40
C LYS A 131 -21.55 12.25 1.88
N THR A 132 -20.66 11.86 2.79
CA THR A 132 -20.99 11.77 4.23
C THR A 132 -20.94 13.12 4.93
N LYS A 133 -20.38 14.16 4.31
CA LYS A 133 -20.14 15.48 4.89
C LYS A 133 -19.35 15.48 6.21
N SER A 134 -18.73 14.35 6.55
CA SER A 134 -17.90 14.26 7.75
C SER A 134 -16.62 15.06 7.55
N PRO A 135 -16.22 15.96 8.46
CA PRO A 135 -15.03 16.76 8.30
C PRO A 135 -13.76 15.91 8.51
N ILE A 136 -12.70 16.25 7.76
CA ILE A 136 -11.34 15.79 7.99
C ILE A 136 -10.60 16.91 8.71
N PHE A 137 -10.01 16.61 9.87
CA PHE A 137 -9.27 17.61 10.65
C PHE A 137 -7.78 17.53 10.35
N LEU A 138 -7.18 18.68 10.03
CA LEU A 138 -5.75 18.90 9.96
C LEU A 138 -5.43 20.12 10.84
N GLU A 139 -4.52 19.97 11.80
CA GLU A 139 -4.14 21.04 12.74
C GLU A 139 -5.34 21.71 13.44
N GLY A 140 -6.38 20.93 13.73
CA GLY A 140 -7.61 21.43 14.37
C GLY A 140 -8.62 22.10 13.43
N TYR A 141 -8.25 22.35 12.15
CA TYR A 141 -9.16 22.95 11.18
C TYR A 141 -10.01 21.89 10.48
N PRO A 142 -11.35 22.08 10.39
CA PRO A 142 -12.23 21.14 9.71
C PRO A 142 -12.28 21.40 8.20
N TYR A 143 -11.86 20.43 7.41
CA TYR A 143 -12.01 20.42 5.96
C TYR A 143 -13.13 19.46 5.56
N ASN A 144 -13.90 19.78 4.51
CA ASN A 144 -14.58 18.71 3.77
C ASN A 144 -13.56 17.91 2.95
N VAL A 145 -13.95 16.76 2.41
CA VAL A 145 -13.05 15.87 1.69
C VAL A 145 -12.38 16.53 0.48
N ASP A 146 -13.14 17.34 -0.25
CA ASP A 146 -12.62 17.98 -1.46
C ASP A 146 -11.64 19.10 -1.11
N ASN A 147 -11.99 19.96 -0.16
CA ASN A 147 -11.11 21.01 0.34
C ASN A 147 -9.87 20.44 1.05
N TYR A 148 -9.97 19.28 1.69
CA TYR A 148 -8.80 18.63 2.27
C TYR A 148 -7.73 18.36 1.19
N ARG A 149 -8.12 17.79 0.06
CA ARG A 149 -7.18 17.50 -1.03
C ARG A 149 -6.65 18.74 -1.72
N THR A 150 -7.50 19.75 -1.93
CA THR A 150 -7.13 20.97 -2.67
C THR A 150 -6.46 22.02 -1.80
N GLU A 151 -6.99 22.31 -0.61
CA GLU A 151 -6.50 23.39 0.25
C GLU A 151 -5.45 22.90 1.25
N ALA A 152 -5.70 21.77 1.95
CA ALA A 152 -4.77 21.26 2.95
C ALA A 152 -3.57 20.57 2.32
N LEU A 153 -3.79 19.71 1.30
CA LEU A 153 -2.70 19.01 0.60
C LEU A 153 -2.15 19.80 -0.60
N GLY A 154 -2.84 20.84 -1.07
CA GLY A 154 -2.41 21.66 -2.20
C GLY A 154 -2.43 20.96 -3.55
N MET A 155 -3.21 19.89 -3.71
CA MET A 155 -3.26 19.10 -4.94
C MET A 155 -3.92 19.86 -6.09
N GLN A 156 -3.31 19.77 -7.28
CA GLN A 156 -3.82 20.36 -8.52
C GLN A 156 -4.76 19.38 -9.25
N VAL A 157 -4.58 18.06 -9.03
CA VAL A 157 -5.38 16.98 -9.65
C VAL A 157 -5.96 16.07 -8.57
N PRO A 158 -6.81 16.61 -7.67
CA PRO A 158 -7.28 15.91 -6.46
C PRO A 158 -8.12 14.67 -6.77
N GLU A 159 -8.70 14.56 -7.97
CA GLU A 159 -9.43 13.37 -8.43
C GLU A 159 -8.53 12.14 -8.61
N ASN A 160 -7.23 12.33 -8.71
CA ASN A 160 -6.24 11.24 -8.83
C ASN A 160 -5.64 10.84 -7.48
N TYR A 161 -6.21 11.29 -6.35
CA TYR A 161 -5.80 10.82 -5.04
C TYR A 161 -5.91 9.30 -4.95
N PHE A 162 -4.82 8.62 -4.61
CA PHE A 162 -4.68 7.18 -4.68
C PHE A 162 -4.42 6.55 -3.31
N ASN A 163 -4.74 5.26 -3.19
CA ASN A 163 -4.34 4.44 -2.04
C ASN A 163 -2.89 3.98 -2.20
N ALA A 164 -2.09 4.13 -1.15
CA ALA A 164 -0.65 3.89 -1.18
C ALA A 164 -0.23 2.42 -0.99
N GLY A 165 -1.18 1.48 -0.86
CA GLY A 165 -0.87 0.07 -0.56
C GLY A 165 -0.35 -0.76 -1.73
N VAL A 166 -0.58 -0.32 -2.99
CA VAL A 166 -0.06 -0.96 -4.20
C VAL A 166 0.40 0.11 -5.17
N LEU A 167 1.71 0.17 -5.42
CA LEU A 167 2.32 1.22 -6.25
C LEU A 167 3.34 0.63 -7.21
N VAL A 168 3.28 1.04 -8.48
CA VAL A 168 4.37 0.85 -9.43
C VAL A 168 5.05 2.18 -9.63
N ILE A 169 6.32 2.32 -9.21
CA ILE A 169 7.02 3.61 -9.18
C ILE A 169 8.23 3.58 -10.13
N ASP A 170 8.31 4.58 -11.01
CA ASP A 170 9.52 4.89 -11.78
C ASP A 170 10.47 5.71 -10.90
N LEU A 171 11.32 5.02 -10.17
CA LEU A 171 12.30 5.67 -9.27
C LEU A 171 13.31 6.51 -10.04
N LYS A 172 13.66 6.11 -11.27
CA LYS A 172 14.60 6.85 -12.11
C LYS A 172 14.07 8.23 -12.47
N LYS A 173 12.81 8.32 -12.90
CA LYS A 173 12.17 9.62 -13.18
C LYS A 173 11.98 10.43 -11.90
N THR A 174 11.49 9.80 -10.83
CA THR A 174 11.21 10.49 -9.59
C THR A 174 12.47 11.14 -9.00
N ARG A 175 13.62 10.44 -9.02
CA ARG A 175 14.90 10.97 -8.54
C ARG A 175 15.45 12.16 -9.34
N GLN A 176 15.00 12.36 -10.58
CA GLN A 176 15.37 13.56 -11.35
C GLN A 176 14.70 14.85 -10.81
N ARG A 177 13.63 14.69 -10.07
CA ARG A 177 12.77 15.79 -9.59
C ARG A 177 12.84 16.00 -8.09
N ILE A 178 12.96 14.93 -7.30
CA ILE A 178 12.91 15.00 -5.85
C ILE A 178 13.93 14.04 -5.23
N ASN A 179 14.54 14.45 -4.14
CA ASN A 179 15.42 13.63 -3.33
C ASN A 179 14.75 13.18 -2.02
N GLN A 180 15.40 12.31 -1.26
CA GLN A 180 14.90 11.77 -0.01
C GLN A 180 14.60 12.83 1.06
N GLU A 181 15.43 13.87 1.15
CA GLU A 181 15.28 14.93 2.15
C GLU A 181 14.01 15.72 1.91
N GLN A 182 13.75 16.08 0.64
CA GLN A 182 12.51 16.75 0.25
C GLN A 182 11.26 15.92 0.54
N VAL A 183 11.32 14.59 0.42
CA VAL A 183 10.21 13.70 0.83
C VAL A 183 9.97 13.79 2.34
N PHE A 184 11.03 13.79 3.13
CA PHE A 184 10.91 13.96 4.59
C PHE A 184 10.46 15.36 4.99
N GLU A 185 10.87 16.41 4.28
CA GLU A 185 10.35 17.75 4.47
C GLU A 185 8.83 17.82 4.27
N ILE A 186 8.31 17.12 3.25
CA ILE A 186 6.86 17.03 3.06
C ILE A 186 6.24 16.31 4.25
N LEU A 187 6.77 15.15 4.68
CA LEU A 187 6.24 14.38 5.80
C LEU A 187 6.14 15.23 7.09
N HIS A 188 7.18 16.01 7.39
CA HIS A 188 7.25 16.80 8.63
C HIS A 188 6.57 18.16 8.57
N ARG A 189 5.96 18.51 7.43
CA ARG A 189 5.29 19.82 7.26
C ARG A 189 4.01 19.91 8.07
N HIS A 190 3.23 18.84 8.14
CA HIS A 190 1.93 18.76 8.79
C HIS A 190 1.68 17.39 9.41
N ASN A 191 0.78 17.32 10.40
CA ASN A 191 0.24 16.07 10.91
C ASN A 191 -0.88 15.56 9.98
N TYR A 192 -0.50 15.02 8.84
CA TYR A 192 -1.42 14.54 7.83
C TYR A 192 -2.39 13.47 8.34
N LYS A 193 -3.64 13.52 7.87
CA LYS A 193 -4.67 12.56 8.29
C LYS A 193 -4.36 11.13 7.87
N TYR A 194 -3.79 10.97 6.67
CA TYR A 194 -3.45 9.68 6.08
C TYR A 194 -1.94 9.49 5.90
N ASN A 195 -1.15 10.17 6.76
CA ASN A 195 0.29 10.02 6.88
C ASN A 195 1.04 10.00 5.53
N ASP A 196 1.80 8.94 5.32
CA ASP A 196 2.61 8.68 4.14
C ASP A 196 1.79 8.62 2.84
N GLN A 197 0.50 8.22 2.90
CA GLN A 197 -0.38 8.26 1.73
C GLN A 197 -0.61 9.70 1.27
N ASP A 198 -0.83 10.66 2.19
CA ASP A 198 -0.95 12.09 1.84
C ASP A 198 0.35 12.61 1.26
N VAL A 199 1.49 12.27 1.87
CA VAL A 199 2.83 12.65 1.38
C VAL A 199 3.05 12.18 -0.05
N LEU A 200 2.71 10.92 -0.36
CA LEU A 200 2.86 10.36 -1.70
C LEU A 200 1.89 11.00 -2.70
N ASN A 201 0.68 11.34 -2.29
CA ASN A 201 -0.28 12.02 -3.14
C ASN A 201 0.15 13.46 -3.46
N ILE A 202 0.77 14.19 -2.51
CA ILE A 202 1.41 15.49 -2.76
C ILE A 202 2.60 15.32 -3.72
N LEU A 203 3.46 14.33 -3.46
CA LEU A 203 4.66 14.06 -4.25
C LEU A 203 4.36 13.78 -5.71
N PHE A 204 3.33 12.97 -5.97
CA PHE A 204 2.98 12.51 -7.31
C PHE A 204 1.79 13.24 -7.94
N ASP A 205 1.35 14.36 -7.38
CA ASP A 205 0.23 15.12 -7.93
C ASP A 205 0.46 15.46 -9.41
N GLY A 206 -0.54 15.18 -10.25
CA GLY A 206 -0.45 15.33 -11.71
C GLY A 206 0.44 14.29 -12.44
N ARG A 207 1.03 13.29 -11.72
CA ARG A 207 1.98 12.30 -12.27
C ARG A 207 1.54 10.86 -12.06
N VAL A 208 0.26 10.66 -11.81
CA VAL A 208 -0.33 9.36 -11.50
C VAL A 208 -0.96 8.74 -12.73
N LYS A 209 -0.57 7.53 -13.08
CA LYS A 209 -1.31 6.65 -13.96
C LYS A 209 -2.32 5.87 -13.13
N VAL A 210 -3.59 6.16 -13.32
CA VAL A 210 -4.66 5.44 -12.61
C VAL A 210 -4.76 4.02 -13.14
N MET A 211 -4.68 3.04 -12.23
CA MET A 211 -4.84 1.62 -12.52
C MET A 211 -6.27 1.15 -12.31
N ASP A 212 -6.58 0.00 -12.90
CA ASP A 212 -7.80 -0.76 -12.63
C ASP A 212 -7.85 -1.18 -11.15
N CYS A 213 -9.02 -1.06 -10.53
CA CYS A 213 -9.24 -1.36 -9.10
C CYS A 213 -8.93 -2.82 -8.73
N ARG A 214 -8.92 -3.76 -9.69
CA ARG A 214 -8.50 -5.16 -9.45
C ARG A 214 -7.10 -5.29 -8.88
N TRP A 215 -6.21 -4.33 -9.15
CA TRP A 215 -4.83 -4.33 -8.67
C TRP A 215 -4.66 -3.79 -7.24
N ASN A 216 -5.73 -3.25 -6.65
CA ASN A 216 -5.78 -2.86 -5.24
C ASN A 216 -7.25 -2.85 -4.79
N TYR A 217 -7.85 -4.05 -4.71
CA TYR A 217 -9.23 -4.23 -4.28
C TYR A 217 -9.35 -3.99 -2.77
N MET A 218 -9.71 -2.78 -2.38
CA MET A 218 -9.82 -2.36 -0.98
C MET A 218 -11.12 -2.89 -0.36
N THR A 219 -11.03 -3.85 0.56
CA THR A 219 -12.20 -4.51 1.17
C THR A 219 -13.06 -3.60 2.04
N TYR A 220 -12.50 -2.50 2.53
CA TYR A 220 -13.24 -1.50 3.31
C TYR A 220 -14.38 -0.84 2.51
N ILE A 221 -14.18 -0.62 1.22
CA ILE A 221 -15.14 0.09 0.37
C ILE A 221 -16.48 -0.65 0.24
N PRO A 222 -16.53 -1.96 -0.05
CA PRO A 222 -17.77 -2.74 -0.05
C PRO A 222 -18.55 -2.65 1.24
N GLU A 223 -17.84 -2.72 2.36
CA GLU A 223 -18.45 -2.71 3.68
C GLU A 223 -19.17 -1.38 3.97
N GLN A 224 -18.57 -0.27 3.55
CA GLN A 224 -19.18 1.05 3.71
C GLN A 224 -20.37 1.25 2.76
N ILE A 225 -20.24 0.84 1.51
CA ILE A 225 -21.30 0.99 0.51
C ILE A 225 -22.50 0.08 0.82
N ALA A 226 -22.27 -1.11 1.36
CA ALA A 226 -23.37 -1.99 1.78
C ALA A 226 -24.24 -1.37 2.90
N LYS A 227 -23.66 -0.45 3.68
CA LYS A 227 -24.35 0.31 4.74
C LYS A 227 -25.05 1.57 4.21
N GLU A 228 -24.75 2.00 2.97
CA GLU A 228 -25.24 3.24 2.38
C GLU A 228 -26.21 3.01 1.22
N ASN A 229 -26.80 4.11 0.72
CA ASN A 229 -27.93 4.18 -0.20
C ASN A 229 -27.67 3.47 -1.58
N VAL A 230 -28.76 2.97 -2.17
CA VAL A 230 -28.87 2.20 -3.43
C VAL A 230 -28.07 2.79 -4.62
N ASN A 231 -27.95 4.11 -4.74
CA ASN A 231 -27.21 4.75 -5.84
C ASN A 231 -25.69 4.52 -5.79
N ASN A 232 -25.14 4.35 -4.60
CA ASN A 232 -23.72 4.05 -4.42
C ASN A 232 -23.42 2.57 -4.67
N ARG A 233 -24.40 1.70 -4.42
CA ARG A 233 -24.31 0.26 -4.67
C ARG A 233 -24.03 -0.05 -6.13
N LYS A 234 -24.73 0.62 -7.05
CA LYS A 234 -24.53 0.43 -8.50
C LYS A 234 -23.12 0.87 -8.95
N LEU A 235 -22.66 2.03 -8.49
CA LEU A 235 -21.28 2.48 -8.77
C LEU A 235 -20.24 1.47 -8.28
N TYR A 236 -20.48 0.90 -7.12
CA TYR A 236 -19.63 -0.11 -6.53
C TYR A 236 -19.66 -1.43 -7.33
N GLU A 237 -20.85 -1.90 -7.69
CA GLU A 237 -21.01 -3.11 -8.51
C GLU A 237 -20.30 -2.97 -9.85
N ASP A 238 -20.27 -1.78 -10.43
CA ASP A 238 -19.57 -1.50 -11.69
C ASP A 238 -18.04 -1.48 -11.49
N LEU A 239 -17.53 -0.88 -10.40
CA LEU A 239 -16.08 -0.79 -10.11
C LEU A 239 -15.47 -2.15 -9.72
N TYR A 240 -16.22 -2.97 -8.99
CA TYR A 240 -15.73 -4.23 -8.41
C TYR A 240 -16.34 -5.48 -9.04
N ARG A 241 -16.83 -5.36 -10.28
CA ARG A 241 -17.44 -6.47 -11.02
C ARG A 241 -16.45 -7.57 -11.34
N GLU A 242 -15.21 -7.20 -11.63
CA GLU A 242 -14.19 -8.15 -12.05
C GLU A 242 -13.47 -8.78 -10.85
N LYS A 243 -12.96 -10.01 -11.08
CA LYS A 243 -12.18 -10.73 -10.07
C LYS A 243 -10.94 -9.93 -9.65
N PRO A 244 -10.70 -9.71 -8.35
CA PRO A 244 -9.50 -9.02 -7.90
C PRO A 244 -8.22 -9.79 -8.26
N CYS A 245 -7.18 -9.05 -8.63
CA CYS A 245 -5.81 -9.55 -8.77
C CYS A 245 -5.02 -9.39 -7.47
N ILE A 246 -5.29 -8.32 -6.72
CA ILE A 246 -4.77 -8.07 -5.38
C ILE A 246 -5.94 -7.65 -4.48
N ILE A 247 -6.14 -8.39 -3.39
CA ILE A 247 -7.11 -8.05 -2.34
C ILE A 247 -6.36 -7.33 -1.23
N HIS A 248 -6.78 -6.11 -0.90
CA HIS A 248 -6.21 -5.29 0.15
C HIS A 248 -7.20 -5.16 1.31
N TYR A 249 -6.85 -5.74 2.44
CA TYR A 249 -7.67 -5.70 3.65
C TYR A 249 -7.43 -4.39 4.41
N THR A 250 -7.84 -3.28 3.78
CA THR A 250 -7.78 -1.94 4.38
C THR A 250 -8.64 -1.83 5.63
N SER A 251 -8.41 -0.81 6.46
CA SER A 251 -9.06 -0.56 7.76
C SER A 251 -8.49 -1.34 8.95
N ALA A 252 -8.98 -1.06 10.16
CA ALA A 252 -8.56 -1.74 11.39
C ALA A 252 -9.09 -3.19 11.47
N GLU A 253 -10.21 -3.47 10.82
CA GLU A 253 -10.79 -4.81 10.75
C GLU A 253 -10.06 -5.64 9.68
N LYS A 254 -9.48 -6.73 10.10
CA LYS A 254 -8.68 -7.63 9.26
C LYS A 254 -9.25 -9.05 9.31
N PRO A 255 -9.00 -9.91 8.30
CA PRO A 255 -9.48 -11.31 8.32
C PRO A 255 -9.01 -12.10 9.53
N TRP A 256 -7.94 -11.70 10.17
CA TRP A 256 -7.37 -12.37 11.34
C TRP A 256 -7.89 -11.88 12.70
N ASN A 257 -8.64 -10.78 12.72
CA ASN A 257 -9.28 -10.26 13.93
C ASN A 257 -10.79 -10.09 13.80
N THR A 258 -11.35 -10.38 12.62
CA THR A 258 -12.79 -10.22 12.33
C THR A 258 -13.26 -11.34 11.40
N GLU A 259 -14.21 -12.16 11.84
CA GLU A 259 -14.70 -13.31 11.05
C GLU A 259 -15.51 -12.91 9.81
N THR A 260 -16.15 -11.76 9.84
CA THR A 260 -17.08 -11.28 8.80
C THR A 260 -16.44 -10.39 7.74
N LYS A 261 -15.10 -10.39 7.64
CA LYS A 261 -14.41 -9.54 6.68
C LYS A 261 -14.73 -9.93 5.23
N VAL A 262 -15.08 -8.93 4.41
CA VAL A 262 -15.29 -9.11 2.96
C VAL A 262 -14.07 -9.81 2.35
N LEU A 263 -14.32 -10.90 1.59
CA LEU A 263 -13.28 -11.77 1.03
C LEU A 263 -12.30 -12.34 2.06
N GLY A 264 -12.67 -12.42 3.34
CA GLY A 264 -11.83 -12.99 4.39
C GLY A 264 -11.51 -14.46 4.16
N ASP A 265 -12.43 -15.21 3.52
CA ASP A 265 -12.22 -16.59 3.09
C ASP A 265 -11.03 -16.73 2.14
N ARG A 266 -10.76 -15.72 1.30
CA ARG A 266 -9.62 -15.70 0.38
C ARG A 266 -8.29 -15.62 1.11
N TYR A 267 -8.23 -14.88 2.21
CA TYR A 267 -7.07 -14.80 3.08
C TYR A 267 -6.67 -16.18 3.60
N TRP A 268 -7.63 -16.96 4.07
CA TRP A 268 -7.41 -18.28 4.65
C TRP A 268 -7.19 -19.40 3.62
N LYS A 269 -7.38 -19.13 2.32
CA LYS A 269 -7.00 -20.06 1.24
C LYS A 269 -5.48 -20.21 1.06
N TYR A 270 -4.71 -19.33 1.67
CA TYR A 270 -3.25 -19.38 1.67
C TYR A 270 -2.74 -19.76 3.06
N PRO A 271 -3.08 -20.99 3.57
CA PRO A 271 -2.68 -21.39 4.91
C PRO A 271 -1.18 -21.63 4.93
N PHE A 272 -0.52 -21.01 5.85
CA PHE A 272 0.85 -21.35 6.17
C PHE A 272 0.85 -22.59 7.09
N THR A 273 1.22 -23.75 6.56
CA THR A 273 1.35 -25.03 7.31
C THR A 273 2.73 -25.13 7.97
N GLY A 274 3.18 -24.13 8.70
CA GLY A 274 4.42 -24.13 9.46
C GLY A 274 4.18 -23.73 10.90
N THR A 275 5.03 -24.21 11.83
CA THR A 275 4.98 -23.87 13.25
C THR A 275 4.87 -22.37 13.42
N ILE A 276 3.84 -21.92 14.16
CA ILE A 276 3.54 -20.52 14.44
C ILE A 276 4.71 -19.94 15.25
N LEU A 277 5.51 -19.09 14.63
CA LEU A 277 6.49 -18.25 15.29
C LEU A 277 6.24 -16.80 14.88
N PHE A 278 6.06 -15.95 15.84
CA PHE A 278 5.71 -14.54 15.70
C PHE A 278 6.76 -13.76 14.90
N ILE A 279 6.34 -13.01 13.88
CA ILE A 279 7.18 -12.06 13.13
C ILE A 279 6.49 -10.71 13.15
N GLN A 280 7.16 -9.70 13.70
CA GLN A 280 6.78 -8.30 13.61
C GLN A 280 7.62 -7.67 12.50
N ILE A 281 6.98 -7.17 11.43
CA ILE A 281 7.64 -6.45 10.33
C ILE A 281 7.37 -4.99 10.50
#